data_70a9d046dc393cf03924abfcdf686668
#
_entry.id   70a9d046dc393cf03924abfcdf686668
#
_cell.length_a   1.000
_cell.length_b   1.000
_cell.length_c   1.000
_cell.angle_alpha   90.00
_cell.angle_beta   90.00
_cell.angle_gamma   90.00
#
_symmetry.space_group_name_H-M   'P 1'
#
loop_
_entity.id
_entity.type
_entity.pdbx_description
1 polymer ?
#
loop_
_entity_poly.entity_id
_entity_poly.type
_entity_poly.pdbx_seq_one_letter_code
_entity_poly.pdbx_strand_id
1 'polypeptide(L)'
;MVSETAPGEIRLTAWVRGDVQRVGFRWWTRAQALELGLVGWARNTDDGRVEVVAEGAREAGEQLLARLETGSSPGRVDAVVAQWSAVKGLTGFVER
;
A
#
# COMPACT_ATOMS: atom_id res chain seq x y z
N MET A 1 -11.41 -14.77 25.03
CA MET A 1 -11.82 -14.97 24.09
C MET A 1 -11.23 -14.62 22.79
N VAL A 2 -11.77 -14.87 21.83
CA VAL A 2 -11.17 -14.77 20.56
C VAL A 2 -11.47 -13.45 19.95
N SER A 3 -10.51 -12.84 19.35
CA SER A 3 -10.68 -11.61 18.62
C SER A 3 -11.51 -11.87 17.38
N GLU A 4 -12.38 -10.95 17.03
CA GLU A 4 -13.10 -11.02 15.80
C GLU A 4 -12.23 -10.73 14.61
N THR A 5 -11.12 -10.03 14.80
CA THR A 5 -10.18 -9.75 13.72
C THR A 5 -9.26 -10.94 13.57
N ALA A 6 -9.05 -11.41 12.37
CA ALA A 6 -8.13 -12.50 12.13
C ALA A 6 -6.74 -12.13 12.65
N PRO A 7 -6.08 -13.04 13.40
CA PRO A 7 -4.75 -12.74 13.90
C PRO A 7 -3.83 -12.40 12.74
N GLY A 8 -3.06 -11.35 12.90
CA GLY A 8 -2.09 -10.94 11.90
C GLY A 8 -2.61 -10.00 10.84
N GLU A 9 -3.88 -9.59 10.90
CA GLU A 9 -4.35 -8.55 9.98
C GLU A 9 -3.92 -7.18 10.46
N ILE A 10 -3.57 -6.32 9.51
CA ILE A 10 -2.96 -5.02 9.80
C ILE A 10 -3.29 -4.04 8.70
N ARG A 11 -3.24 -2.75 9.02
CA ARG A 11 -3.32 -1.67 8.05
C ARG A 11 -1.93 -1.06 7.88
N LEU A 12 -1.46 -1.05 6.65
CA LEU A 12 -0.25 -0.34 6.26
C LEU A 12 -0.66 1.00 5.67
N THR A 13 -0.03 2.07 6.12
CA THR A 13 -0.10 3.36 5.42
C THR A 13 1.32 3.70 5.02
N ALA A 14 1.56 3.89 3.73
CA ALA A 14 2.88 4.20 3.20
C ALA A 14 2.81 5.46 2.36
N TRP A 15 3.77 6.36 2.56
CA TRP A 15 3.91 7.55 1.72
C TRP A 15 5.17 7.36 0.90
N VAL A 16 5.01 7.37 -0.42
CA VAL A 16 6.09 7.11 -1.36
C VAL A 16 6.51 8.41 -2.00
N ARG A 17 7.79 8.74 -1.88
CA ARG A 17 8.35 9.95 -2.47
C ARG A 17 9.30 9.58 -3.59
N GLY A 18 9.33 10.40 -4.63
CA GLY A 18 10.17 10.21 -5.78
C GLY A 18 9.47 10.68 -7.03
N ASP A 19 9.86 10.13 -8.16
CA ASP A 19 9.20 10.38 -9.44
C ASP A 19 8.13 9.31 -9.61
N VAL A 20 6.99 9.50 -8.90
CA VAL A 20 5.98 8.46 -8.76
C VAL A 20 4.58 8.90 -9.24
N GLN A 21 4.38 10.18 -9.53
CA GLN A 21 3.10 10.62 -10.08
C GLN A 21 3.18 10.67 -11.61
N ARG A 22 2.06 10.36 -12.29
CA ARG A 22 1.92 10.42 -13.74
C ARG A 22 2.77 9.41 -14.50
N VAL A 23 3.20 8.35 -13.82
CA VAL A 23 4.05 7.32 -14.44
C VAL A 23 3.42 5.93 -14.33
N GLY A 24 2.16 5.84 -13.87
CA GLY A 24 1.50 4.54 -13.70
C GLY A 24 1.78 3.87 -12.37
N PHE A 25 2.35 4.60 -11.41
CA PHE A 25 2.72 4.02 -10.12
C PHE A 25 1.50 3.53 -9.33
N ARG A 26 0.41 4.30 -9.33
CA ARG A 26 -0.81 3.89 -8.61
C ARG A 26 -1.42 2.62 -9.22
N TRP A 27 -1.41 2.52 -10.53
CA TRP A 27 -1.89 1.32 -11.22
C TRP A 27 -1.04 0.11 -10.86
N TRP A 28 0.28 0.28 -10.89
CA TRP A 28 1.21 -0.79 -10.52
C TRP A 28 0.98 -1.22 -9.06
N THR A 29 0.83 -0.25 -8.15
CA THR A 29 0.58 -0.54 -6.74
C THR A 29 -0.71 -1.33 -6.56
N ARG A 30 -1.77 -0.94 -7.26
CA ARG A 30 -3.04 -1.66 -7.22
C ARG A 30 -2.85 -3.11 -7.65
N ALA A 31 -2.13 -3.34 -8.75
CA ALA A 31 -1.87 -4.69 -9.23
C ALA A 31 -1.12 -5.53 -8.19
N GLN A 32 -0.11 -4.94 -7.55
CA GLN A 32 0.63 -5.64 -6.50
C GLN A 32 -0.27 -5.97 -5.31
N ALA A 33 -1.07 -4.99 -4.87
CA ALA A 33 -1.96 -5.19 -3.73
C ALA A 33 -2.98 -6.29 -4.01
N LEU A 34 -3.58 -6.29 -5.19
CA LEU A 34 -4.56 -7.32 -5.56
C LEU A 34 -3.91 -8.70 -5.59
N GLU A 35 -2.70 -8.80 -6.11
CA GLU A 35 -1.97 -10.06 -6.13
C GLU A 35 -1.74 -10.59 -4.71
N LEU A 36 -1.51 -9.70 -3.76
CA LEU A 36 -1.24 -10.05 -2.37
C LEU A 36 -2.50 -10.20 -1.53
N GLY A 37 -3.68 -10.00 -2.14
CA GLY A 37 -4.94 -10.13 -1.41
C GLY A 37 -5.25 -8.96 -0.50
N LEU A 38 -4.68 -7.79 -0.76
CA LEU A 38 -4.88 -6.60 0.06
C LEU A 38 -6.02 -5.74 -0.48
N VAL A 39 -6.65 -4.99 0.41
CA VAL A 39 -7.66 -4.01 0.07
C VAL A 39 -7.17 -2.63 0.49
N GLY A 40 -7.69 -1.57 -0.14
CA GLY A 40 -7.28 -0.22 0.22
C GLY A 40 -7.29 0.73 -0.97
N TRP A 41 -6.29 1.60 -1.03
CA TRP A 41 -6.20 2.54 -2.14
C TRP A 41 -4.77 3.05 -2.32
N ALA A 42 -4.53 3.67 -3.49
CA ALA A 42 -3.34 4.44 -3.78
C ALA A 42 -3.80 5.78 -4.36
N ARG A 43 -3.30 6.89 -3.83
CA ARG A 43 -3.70 8.21 -4.31
C ARG A 43 -2.50 9.15 -4.39
N ASN A 44 -2.54 10.05 -5.36
CA ASN A 44 -1.57 11.13 -5.43
C ASN A 44 -1.87 12.15 -4.35
N THR A 45 -0.83 12.66 -3.71
CA THR A 45 -0.98 13.76 -2.76
C THR A 45 -0.58 15.06 -3.43
N ASP A 46 -0.99 16.19 -2.82
CA ASP A 46 -0.70 17.51 -3.40
C ASP A 46 0.79 17.82 -3.40
N ASP A 47 1.55 17.20 -2.51
CA ASP A 47 2.99 17.46 -2.40
C ASP A 47 3.83 16.51 -3.26
N GLY A 48 3.21 15.79 -4.20
CA GLY A 48 3.95 14.98 -5.16
C GLY A 48 4.20 13.55 -4.74
N ARG A 49 3.72 13.14 -3.57
CA ARG A 49 3.88 11.75 -3.12
C ARG A 49 2.71 10.90 -3.58
N VAL A 50 2.85 9.58 -3.40
CA VAL A 50 1.73 8.65 -3.49
C VAL A 50 1.50 8.08 -2.10
N GLU A 51 0.26 8.19 -1.62
CA GLU A 51 -0.16 7.57 -0.38
C GLU A 51 -0.78 6.22 -0.68
N VAL A 52 -0.29 5.18 -0.04
CA VAL A 52 -0.81 3.83 -0.19
C VAL A 52 -1.36 3.38 1.16
N VAL A 53 -2.63 2.98 1.16
CA VAL A 53 -3.26 2.36 2.33
C VAL A 53 -3.65 0.95 1.93
N ALA A 54 -3.22 -0.04 2.71
CA ALA A 54 -3.47 -1.43 2.39
C ALA A 54 -3.80 -2.20 3.65
N GLU A 55 -4.86 -3.00 3.60
CA GLU A 55 -5.29 -3.82 4.73
C GLU A 55 -5.35 -5.27 4.33
N GLY A 56 -4.94 -6.13 5.25
CA GLY A 56 -4.98 -7.57 5.07
C GLY A 56 -3.98 -8.26 5.98
N ALA A 57 -3.54 -9.45 5.58
CA ALA A 57 -2.57 -10.18 6.36
C ALA A 57 -1.29 -9.38 6.52
N ARG A 58 -0.70 -9.42 7.71
CA ARG A 58 0.53 -8.68 7.98
C ARG A 58 1.63 -9.05 6.98
N GLU A 59 1.78 -10.33 6.68
CA GLU A 59 2.79 -10.77 5.74
C GLU A 59 2.60 -10.13 4.36
N ALA A 60 1.33 -10.03 3.93
CA ALA A 60 1.04 -9.40 2.65
C ALA A 60 1.39 -7.91 2.68
N GLY A 61 1.08 -7.24 3.78
CA GLY A 61 1.45 -5.83 3.95
C GLY A 61 2.96 -5.64 3.92
N GLU A 62 3.69 -6.51 4.58
CA GLU A 62 5.15 -6.45 4.57
C GLU A 62 5.72 -6.68 3.18
N GLN A 63 5.13 -7.60 2.42
CA GLN A 63 5.55 -7.84 1.05
C GLN A 63 5.26 -6.64 0.16
N LEU A 64 4.10 -6.01 0.33
CA LEU A 64 3.79 -4.80 -0.43
C LEU A 64 4.79 -3.70 -0.13
N LEU A 65 5.09 -3.48 1.16
CA LEU A 65 6.07 -2.48 1.55
C LEU A 65 7.43 -2.74 0.91
N ALA A 66 7.88 -3.99 0.93
CA ALA A 66 9.15 -4.36 0.31
C ALA A 66 9.13 -4.08 -1.20
N ARG A 67 8.02 -4.38 -1.88
CA ARG A 67 7.89 -4.10 -3.30
C ARG A 67 7.90 -2.60 -3.59
N LEU A 68 7.28 -1.79 -2.71
CA LEU A 68 7.32 -0.33 -2.87
C LEU A 68 8.73 0.20 -2.73
N GLU A 69 9.53 -0.39 -1.85
CA GLU A 69 10.88 0.08 -1.57
C GLU A 69 11.91 -0.41 -2.59
N THR A 70 11.75 -1.64 -3.07
CA THR A 70 12.80 -2.29 -3.88
C THR A 70 12.29 -2.92 -5.16
N GLY A 71 11.00 -2.84 -5.45
CA GLY A 71 10.42 -3.50 -6.61
C GLY A 71 10.68 -2.74 -7.90
N SER A 72 10.24 -3.35 -9.00
CA SER A 72 10.40 -2.78 -10.34
C SER A 72 9.22 -1.88 -10.70
N SER A 73 8.90 -0.93 -9.82
CA SER A 73 7.78 -0.02 -10.06
C SER A 73 8.10 0.96 -11.19
N PRO A 74 7.07 1.49 -11.86
CA PRO A 74 7.27 2.60 -12.80
C PRO A 74 7.78 3.81 -12.03
N GLY A 75 8.62 4.61 -12.67
CA GLY A 75 9.19 5.80 -12.07
C GLY A 75 10.36 5.48 -11.16
N ARG A 76 10.59 6.36 -10.21
CA ARG A 76 11.74 6.23 -9.30
C ARG A 76 11.26 6.49 -7.87
N VAL A 77 11.53 5.55 -6.98
CA VAL A 77 11.22 5.71 -5.56
C VAL A 77 12.48 6.15 -4.83
N ASP A 78 12.38 7.30 -4.16
CA ASP A 78 13.49 7.85 -3.39
C ASP A 78 13.38 7.48 -1.92
N ALA A 79 12.15 7.42 -1.38
CA ALA A 79 11.95 7.12 0.03
C ALA A 79 10.53 6.62 0.24
N VAL A 80 10.36 5.73 1.22
CA VAL A 80 9.05 5.26 1.66
C VAL A 80 9.00 5.41 3.18
N VAL A 81 7.95 6.08 3.68
CA VAL A 81 7.67 6.16 5.11
C VAL A 81 6.45 5.30 5.37
N ALA A 82 6.55 4.38 6.29
CA ALA A 82 5.48 3.43 6.57
C ALA A 82 4.99 3.55 8.00
N GLN A 83 3.70 3.28 8.18
CA GLN A 83 3.04 3.31 9.46
C GLN A 83 2.08 2.14 9.52
N TRP A 84 2.03 1.46 10.65
CA TRP A 84 1.17 0.30 10.84
C TRP A 84 0.09 0.62 11.86
N SER A 85 -1.15 0.17 11.60
CA SER A 85 -2.26 0.42 12.49
C SER A 85 -3.30 -0.69 12.33
N ALA A 86 -4.37 -0.61 13.11
CA ALA A 86 -5.44 -1.60 13.04
C ALA A 86 -6.25 -1.45 11.76
N VAL A 87 -6.80 -2.56 11.28
CA VAL A 87 -7.66 -2.55 10.09
C VAL A 87 -8.95 -1.78 10.38
N LYS A 88 -9.53 -1.20 9.34
CA LYS A 88 -10.78 -0.45 9.43
C LYS A 88 -11.90 -1.08 8.60
N GLY A 89 -11.62 -2.18 7.90
CA GLY A 89 -12.64 -2.90 7.16
C GLY A 89 -12.89 -2.37 5.76
N LEU A 90 -11.84 -2.02 5.05
CA LEU A 90 -11.97 -1.59 3.66
C LEU A 90 -12.34 -2.75 2.75
N THR A 91 -12.83 -2.43 1.55
CA THR A 91 -13.15 -3.43 0.53
C THR A 91 -12.57 -2.97 -0.79
N GLY A 92 -12.06 -3.93 -1.58
CA GLY A 92 -11.48 -3.64 -2.87
C GLY A 92 -10.20 -2.85 -2.78
N PHE A 93 -9.55 -2.63 -3.91
CA PHE A 93 -8.39 -1.75 -4.00
C PHE A 93 -8.60 -0.79 -5.16
N VAL A 94 -8.56 0.51 -4.88
CA VAL A 94 -8.88 1.53 -5.88
C VAL A 94 -7.73 2.51 -6.03
N GLU A 95 -7.64 3.10 -7.21
CA GLU A 95 -6.79 4.27 -7.45
C GLU A 95 -7.60 5.52 -7.17
N ARG A 96 -7.00 6.46 -6.50
CA ARG A 96 -7.65 7.73 -6.18
C ARG A 96 -6.88 8.90 -6.74
#